data_e5df7f213c8be9a711ca5c2edf0dd98a
#
_entry.id   e5df7f213c8be9a711ca5c2edf0dd98a
#
_cell.length_a   1.000
_cell.length_b   1.000
_cell.length_c   1.000
_cell.angle_alpha   90.00
_cell.angle_beta   90.00
_cell.angle_gamma   90.00
#
_symmetry.space_group_name_H-M   'P 1'
#
loop_
_entity.id
_entity.type
_entity.pdbx_description
1 polymer ?
#
loop_
_entity_poly.entity_id
_entity_poly.type
_entity_poly.pdbx_seq_one_letter_code
_entity_poly.pdbx_strand_id
1 'polypeptide(L)'
;MDVLLRLWAGENVPKYNFTETEMLWQESCGCGKGSSRDARAHLKDQIMYSVESEEFDEEVLSMEAEMMQCNTVEEMMYCIPQCIPSLKCDAMYLVLDDHLNAYKKEAEKSIHLDAAPSDEGFYVHGYPRQMQMTFAYERDQRLDLDRQEVDGIFPTFDYPKPGQDFRSLPLHFGERTVGYVVIRNAVYLMKKQYLFQIMNALTRSMENLHKKEMLAYMNKKLSSLYIMDTLTGMYNRMGYQQLGEKAFRISRRNGRRLLILFVDLDRLKYINDTFGHEYGDMAICAAARALMQCSSRDAVPARTGGDEFVLVQTYQSDEASRDLVHRIRRTLEAEGKAQKLPFPLTMSIGTVVTDPDSNLTFADYVKQADSLMYEEKVQKRAARK
;
A
#
# COMPACT_ATOMS: atom_id res chain seq x y z
N MET A 1 9.21 -19.00 -32.25
CA MET A 1 8.51 -19.70 -31.16
C MET A 1 9.12 -21.09 -30.92
N ASP A 2 9.25 -21.91 -31.95
CA ASP A 2 9.81 -23.28 -31.83
C ASP A 2 11.22 -23.32 -31.26
N VAL A 3 12.11 -22.40 -31.67
CA VAL A 3 13.49 -22.27 -31.16
C VAL A 3 13.53 -21.97 -29.65
N LEU A 4 12.64 -21.11 -29.19
CA LEU A 4 12.56 -20.75 -27.76
C LEU A 4 12.00 -21.90 -26.92
N LEU A 5 11.00 -22.61 -27.42
CA LEU A 5 10.43 -23.78 -26.76
C LEU A 5 11.45 -24.90 -26.62
N ARG A 6 12.27 -25.11 -27.65
CA ARG A 6 13.34 -26.09 -27.66
C ARG A 6 14.49 -25.71 -26.71
N LEU A 7 14.88 -24.43 -26.65
CA LEU A 7 15.84 -23.93 -25.66
C LEU A 7 15.33 -24.13 -24.22
N TRP A 8 14.05 -23.90 -23.98
CA TRP A 8 13.43 -24.13 -22.67
C TRP A 8 13.34 -25.60 -22.30
N ALA A 9 13.15 -26.48 -23.28
CA ALA A 9 13.21 -27.93 -23.07
C ALA A 9 14.64 -28.42 -22.79
N GLY A 10 15.65 -27.54 -22.78
CA GLY A 10 17.05 -27.90 -22.59
C GLY A 10 17.69 -28.52 -23.81
N GLU A 11 17.06 -28.39 -24.98
CA GLU A 11 17.61 -28.92 -26.23
C GLU A 11 18.73 -28.03 -26.75
N ASN A 12 19.71 -28.66 -27.41
CA ASN A 12 20.83 -27.97 -28.06
C ASN A 12 20.31 -27.32 -29.35
N VAL A 13 20.10 -26.03 -29.35
CA VAL A 13 19.61 -25.27 -30.50
C VAL A 13 20.81 -24.61 -31.22
N PRO A 14 20.86 -24.61 -32.56
CA PRO A 14 21.91 -23.92 -33.30
C PRO A 14 22.01 -22.44 -32.92
N LYS A 15 23.25 -21.95 -32.78
CA LYS A 15 23.53 -20.54 -32.43
C LYS A 15 22.93 -19.55 -33.43
N TYR A 16 22.75 -19.97 -34.66
CA TYR A 16 22.17 -19.18 -35.74
C TYR A 16 20.97 -19.93 -36.33
N ASN A 17 19.83 -19.28 -36.36
CA ASN A 17 18.62 -19.79 -36.99
C ASN A 17 18.25 -18.83 -38.13
N PHE A 18 18.18 -19.36 -39.33
CA PHE A 18 17.82 -18.59 -40.51
C PHE A 18 16.35 -18.85 -40.85
N THR A 19 15.64 -17.77 -41.13
CA THR A 19 14.31 -17.82 -41.76
C THR A 19 14.44 -17.56 -43.26
N GLU A 20 13.68 -18.28 -44.04
CA GLU A 20 13.56 -17.94 -45.48
C GLU A 20 12.98 -16.54 -45.59
N THR A 21 13.70 -15.68 -46.31
CA THR A 21 13.28 -14.29 -46.56
C THR A 21 13.05 -14.10 -48.03
N GLU A 22 11.89 -13.52 -48.39
CA GLU A 22 11.61 -13.11 -49.75
C GLU A 22 11.97 -11.64 -49.92
N MET A 23 12.71 -11.32 -50.98
CA MET A 23 13.11 -9.94 -51.26
C MET A 23 11.98 -9.22 -51.99
N LEU A 24 11.38 -8.25 -51.32
CA LEU A 24 10.39 -7.37 -51.93
C LEU A 24 11.10 -6.22 -52.62
N TRP A 25 11.05 -6.22 -53.94
CA TRP A 25 11.60 -5.16 -54.77
C TRP A 25 10.68 -3.94 -54.74
N GLN A 26 11.21 -2.77 -54.39
CA GLN A 26 10.49 -1.50 -54.39
C GLN A 26 11.06 -0.53 -55.41
N GLU A 27 10.25 0.40 -55.91
CA GLU A 27 10.66 1.42 -56.86
C GLU A 27 11.84 2.29 -56.38
N SER A 28 11.92 2.52 -55.07
CA SER A 28 12.98 3.30 -54.44
C SER A 28 14.39 2.74 -54.63
N CYS A 29 14.55 1.45 -54.95
CA CYS A 29 15.84 0.83 -55.22
C CYS A 29 16.28 0.94 -56.70
N GLY A 30 15.43 1.37 -57.61
CA GLY A 30 15.73 1.42 -59.04
C GLY A 30 15.93 0.05 -59.70
N CYS A 31 15.64 -1.04 -59.04
CA CYS A 31 16.00 -2.41 -59.42
C CYS A 31 14.95 -3.13 -60.26
N GLY A 32 13.79 -2.55 -60.48
CA GLY A 32 12.69 -3.21 -61.20
C GLY A 32 12.00 -2.30 -62.21
N LYS A 33 11.54 -2.89 -63.27
CA LYS A 33 10.52 -2.26 -64.14
C LYS A 33 9.20 -2.34 -63.38
N GLY A 34 9.05 -1.48 -62.35
CA GLY A 34 7.84 -1.44 -61.55
C GLY A 34 6.62 -1.11 -62.37
N SER A 35 5.51 -1.79 -62.13
CA SER A 35 4.22 -1.30 -62.54
C SER A 35 4.04 0.09 -61.93
N SER A 36 3.76 1.09 -62.76
CA SER A 36 3.48 2.45 -62.26
C SER A 36 2.29 2.40 -61.31
N ARG A 37 2.57 2.29 -60.02
CA ARG A 37 1.56 2.61 -59.01
C ARG A 37 1.12 4.03 -59.28
N ASP A 38 -0.15 4.22 -59.46
CA ASP A 38 -0.70 5.56 -59.61
C ASP A 38 -0.19 6.44 -58.45
N ALA A 39 0.58 7.47 -58.80
CA ALA A 39 1.16 8.39 -57.80
C ALA A 39 0.11 8.96 -56.81
N ARG A 40 -1.15 9.08 -57.29
CA ARG A 40 -2.29 9.49 -56.47
C ARG A 40 -2.66 8.42 -55.42
N ALA A 41 -2.62 7.13 -55.81
CA ALA A 41 -2.89 6.04 -54.87
C ALA A 41 -1.80 6.00 -53.76
N HIS A 42 -0.52 6.16 -54.16
CA HIS A 42 0.59 6.20 -53.19
C HIS A 42 0.50 7.42 -52.27
N LEU A 43 0.20 8.60 -52.78
CA LEU A 43 0.00 9.80 -51.98
C LEU A 43 -1.20 9.62 -51.02
N LYS A 44 -2.29 9.05 -51.48
CA LYS A 44 -3.46 8.73 -50.65
C LYS A 44 -3.09 7.77 -49.51
N ASP A 45 -2.33 6.71 -49.80
CA ASP A 45 -1.89 5.74 -48.82
C ASP A 45 -0.97 6.40 -47.75
N GLN A 46 -0.08 7.31 -48.19
CA GLN A 46 0.78 8.07 -47.24
C GLN A 46 -0.02 9.02 -46.35
N ILE A 47 -1.00 9.76 -46.93
CA ILE A 47 -1.86 10.64 -46.15
C ILE A 47 -2.69 9.83 -45.14
N MET A 48 -3.30 8.74 -45.59
CA MET A 48 -4.06 7.85 -44.70
C MET A 48 -3.20 7.28 -43.58
N TYR A 49 -1.97 6.90 -43.91
CA TYR A 49 -1.00 6.44 -42.91
C TYR A 49 -0.69 7.50 -41.86
N SER A 50 -0.48 8.77 -42.27
CA SER A 50 -0.18 9.88 -41.36
C SER A 50 -1.36 10.16 -40.45
N VAL A 51 -2.58 10.24 -41.00
CA VAL A 51 -3.80 10.49 -40.21
C VAL A 51 -4.04 9.37 -39.19
N GLU A 52 -3.97 8.10 -39.61
CA GLU A 52 -4.14 6.97 -38.66
C GLU A 52 -3.06 6.94 -37.59
N SER A 53 -1.83 7.42 -37.89
CA SER A 53 -0.76 7.49 -36.87
C SER A 53 -1.02 8.60 -35.86
N GLU A 54 -1.46 9.77 -36.32
CA GLU A 54 -1.79 10.90 -35.45
C GLU A 54 -2.97 10.55 -34.52
N GLU A 55 -4.05 9.97 -35.08
CA GLU A 55 -5.20 9.52 -34.28
C GLU A 55 -4.80 8.51 -33.20
N PHE A 56 -3.96 7.53 -33.58
CA PHE A 56 -3.49 6.53 -32.60
C PHE A 56 -2.59 7.14 -31.51
N ASP A 57 -1.72 8.08 -31.88
CA ASP A 57 -0.86 8.79 -30.91
C ASP A 57 -1.70 9.59 -29.89
N GLU A 58 -2.77 10.26 -30.37
CA GLU A 58 -3.71 10.97 -29.50
C GLU A 58 -4.47 10.01 -28.56
N GLU A 59 -4.95 8.86 -29.07
CA GLU A 59 -5.60 7.83 -28.28
C GLU A 59 -4.69 7.29 -27.16
N VAL A 60 -3.42 6.99 -27.48
CA VAL A 60 -2.45 6.50 -26.48
C VAL A 60 -2.12 7.56 -25.44
N LEU A 61 -1.95 8.82 -25.85
CA LEU A 61 -1.72 9.93 -24.94
C LEU A 61 -2.91 10.16 -23.99
N SER A 62 -4.15 10.08 -24.53
CA SER A 62 -5.37 10.16 -23.72
C SER A 62 -5.45 9.02 -22.70
N MET A 63 -5.21 7.80 -23.15
CA MET A 63 -5.14 6.62 -22.27
C MET A 63 -4.11 6.80 -21.16
N GLU A 64 -2.88 7.22 -21.49
CA GLU A 64 -1.83 7.43 -20.49
C GLU A 64 -2.24 8.51 -19.45
N ALA A 65 -2.84 9.63 -19.92
CA ALA A 65 -3.30 10.69 -19.06
C ALA A 65 -4.40 10.24 -18.08
N GLU A 66 -5.35 9.43 -18.53
CA GLU A 66 -6.38 8.85 -17.68
C GLU A 66 -5.81 7.83 -16.70
N MET A 67 -4.95 6.93 -17.16
CA MET A 67 -4.28 5.94 -16.33
C MET A 67 -3.44 6.57 -15.22
N MET A 68 -2.82 7.73 -15.47
CA MET A 68 -2.06 8.46 -14.46
C MET A 68 -2.92 9.02 -13.32
N GLN A 69 -4.23 9.18 -13.51
CA GLN A 69 -5.17 9.61 -12.47
C GLN A 69 -5.69 8.45 -11.63
N CYS A 70 -5.55 7.22 -12.10
CA CYS A 70 -6.01 6.02 -11.40
C CYS A 70 -5.25 5.81 -10.08
N ASN A 71 -5.95 5.20 -9.12
CA ASN A 71 -5.41 4.86 -7.80
C ASN A 71 -5.26 3.35 -7.59
N THR A 72 -5.71 2.55 -8.54
CA THR A 72 -5.59 1.08 -8.53
C THR A 72 -5.26 0.55 -9.92
N VAL A 73 -4.66 -0.65 -9.95
CA VAL A 73 -4.41 -1.36 -11.21
C VAL A 73 -5.72 -1.70 -11.91
N GLU A 74 -6.76 -2.05 -11.16
CA GLU A 74 -8.08 -2.35 -11.70
C GLU A 74 -8.68 -1.16 -12.44
N GLU A 75 -8.60 0.06 -11.86
CA GLU A 75 -9.03 1.30 -12.53
C GLU A 75 -8.26 1.52 -13.82
N MET A 76 -6.94 1.35 -13.81
CA MET A 76 -6.10 1.49 -15.01
C MET A 76 -6.51 0.54 -16.14
N MET A 77 -6.91 -0.69 -15.79
CA MET A 77 -7.33 -1.68 -16.79
C MET A 77 -8.64 -1.31 -17.51
N TYR A 78 -9.45 -0.41 -16.94
CA TYR A 78 -10.64 0.10 -17.62
C TYR A 78 -10.31 1.15 -18.68
N CYS A 79 -9.18 1.84 -18.57
CA CYS A 79 -8.79 2.87 -19.52
C CYS A 79 -8.38 2.28 -20.88
N ILE A 80 -7.78 1.08 -20.92
CA ILE A 80 -7.26 0.48 -22.16
C ILE A 80 -8.31 0.36 -23.26
N PRO A 81 -9.45 -0.34 -23.07
CA PRO A 81 -10.44 -0.50 -24.12
C PRO A 81 -11.25 0.77 -24.41
N GLN A 82 -11.32 1.71 -23.46
CA GLN A 82 -12.07 2.96 -23.64
C GLN A 82 -11.30 3.98 -24.47
N CYS A 83 -9.99 4.04 -24.29
CA CYS A 83 -9.13 5.02 -24.93
C CYS A 83 -8.53 4.51 -26.24
N ILE A 84 -8.53 3.20 -26.48
CA ILE A 84 -8.08 2.59 -27.74
C ILE A 84 -9.20 1.69 -28.30
N PRO A 85 -10.22 2.27 -28.89
CA PRO A 85 -11.39 1.52 -29.37
C PRO A 85 -11.08 0.48 -30.44
N SER A 86 -9.90 0.57 -31.06
CA SER A 86 -9.48 -0.34 -32.14
C SER A 86 -8.09 -0.93 -31.85
N LEU A 87 -7.97 -1.76 -30.81
CA LEU A 87 -6.72 -2.51 -30.58
C LEU A 87 -6.34 -3.41 -31.77
N LYS A 88 -7.28 -3.69 -32.68
CA LYS A 88 -7.10 -4.51 -33.91
C LYS A 88 -6.28 -5.78 -33.62
N CYS A 89 -6.56 -6.43 -32.49
CA CYS A 89 -6.06 -7.73 -32.11
C CYS A 89 -7.22 -8.61 -31.65
N ASP A 90 -7.09 -9.93 -31.77
CA ASP A 90 -8.16 -10.84 -31.35
C ASP A 90 -8.27 -10.97 -29.84
N ALA A 91 -7.16 -10.79 -29.11
CA ALA A 91 -7.13 -10.79 -27.67
C ALA A 91 -5.89 -10.10 -27.10
N MET A 92 -6.04 -9.56 -25.89
CA MET A 92 -4.96 -8.98 -25.08
C MET A 92 -5.15 -9.41 -23.62
N TYR A 93 -4.09 -9.90 -23.01
CA TYR A 93 -4.06 -10.33 -21.63
C TYR A 93 -2.91 -9.66 -20.89
N LEU A 94 -3.18 -9.21 -19.67
CA LEU A 94 -2.15 -8.63 -18.80
C LEU A 94 -2.01 -9.49 -17.56
N VAL A 95 -0.82 -9.96 -17.32
CA VAL A 95 -0.45 -10.78 -16.16
C VAL A 95 0.56 -10.02 -15.34
N LEU A 96 0.25 -9.79 -14.08
CA LEU A 96 1.05 -8.98 -13.16
C LEU A 96 1.50 -9.76 -11.93
N ASP A 97 2.63 -9.36 -11.39
CA ASP A 97 3.11 -9.80 -10.10
C ASP A 97 2.31 -9.13 -8.97
N ASP A 98 1.90 -9.91 -7.98
CA ASP A 98 1.15 -9.43 -6.80
C ASP A 98 1.96 -8.46 -5.92
N HIS A 99 3.29 -8.45 -6.04
CA HIS A 99 4.17 -7.51 -5.31
C HIS A 99 3.99 -6.04 -5.72
N LEU A 100 3.34 -5.75 -6.85
CA LEU A 100 2.99 -4.38 -7.23
C LEU A 100 2.15 -3.67 -6.15
N ASN A 101 1.31 -4.42 -5.43
CA ASN A 101 0.43 -3.90 -4.36
C ASN A 101 1.06 -4.05 -2.96
N ALA A 102 2.34 -4.40 -2.83
CA ALA A 102 2.96 -4.69 -1.55
C ALA A 102 2.91 -3.51 -0.57
N TYR A 103 3.20 -2.30 -1.04
CA TYR A 103 3.16 -1.08 -0.21
C TYR A 103 1.74 -0.76 0.26
N LYS A 104 0.74 -0.93 -0.59
CA LYS A 104 -0.67 -0.73 -0.24
C LYS A 104 -1.12 -1.74 0.80
N LYS A 105 -0.84 -3.03 0.58
CA LYS A 105 -1.16 -4.11 1.52
C LYS A 105 -0.49 -3.89 2.88
N GLU A 106 0.76 -3.46 2.91
CA GLU A 106 1.47 -3.19 4.16
C GLU A 106 0.94 -1.94 4.86
N ALA A 107 0.60 -0.88 4.11
CA ALA A 107 -0.02 0.32 4.66
C ALA A 107 -1.40 0.06 5.29
N GLU A 108 -2.14 -0.95 4.83
CA GLU A 108 -3.45 -1.33 5.35
C GLU A 108 -3.38 -2.19 6.61
N LYS A 109 -2.30 -2.99 6.80
CA LYS A 109 -2.20 -3.99 7.87
C LYS A 109 -2.01 -3.41 9.27
N SER A 110 -1.34 -2.27 9.45
CA SER A 110 -0.92 -1.80 10.77
C SER A 110 -0.79 -0.29 10.89
N ILE A 111 -1.08 0.20 12.10
CA ILE A 111 -0.69 1.55 12.52
C ILE A 111 0.82 1.59 12.81
N HIS A 112 1.38 0.46 13.25
CA HIS A 112 2.81 0.26 13.46
C HIS A 112 3.41 -0.38 12.20
N LEU A 113 4.13 0.41 11.43
CA LEU A 113 4.84 -0.04 10.23
C LEU A 113 6.22 -0.55 10.64
N ASP A 114 6.30 -1.83 11.03
CA ASP A 114 7.53 -2.41 11.61
C ASP A 114 8.65 -2.61 10.58
N ALA A 115 8.32 -2.88 9.33
CA ALA A 115 9.30 -3.02 8.27
C ALA A 115 8.77 -2.43 6.95
N ALA A 116 9.64 -1.83 6.15
CA ALA A 116 9.32 -1.56 4.76
C ALA A 116 9.19 -2.90 4.01
N PRO A 117 8.29 -3.04 3.04
CA PRO A 117 8.33 -4.15 2.12
C PRO A 117 9.76 -4.24 1.59
N SER A 118 10.39 -5.43 1.70
CA SER A 118 11.75 -5.57 1.20
C SER A 118 11.75 -5.37 -0.30
N ASP A 119 12.52 -4.43 -0.77
CA ASP A 119 12.76 -4.25 -2.21
C ASP A 119 13.42 -5.48 -2.85
N GLU A 120 13.99 -6.37 -2.04
CA GLU A 120 14.65 -7.60 -2.48
C GLU A 120 13.72 -8.54 -3.27
N GLY A 121 12.41 -8.57 -2.97
CA GLY A 121 11.42 -9.33 -3.74
C GLY A 121 11.22 -8.85 -5.17
N PHE A 122 11.55 -7.58 -5.47
CA PHE A 122 11.46 -7.00 -6.81
C PHE A 122 12.68 -7.24 -7.71
N TYR A 123 13.80 -7.70 -7.16
CA TYR A 123 15.03 -7.99 -7.91
C TYR A 123 15.13 -9.46 -8.31
N VAL A 124 14.02 -10.17 -8.40
CA VAL A 124 14.02 -11.54 -8.91
C VAL A 124 14.41 -11.51 -10.39
N HIS A 125 15.51 -12.16 -10.74
CA HIS A 125 15.85 -12.43 -12.12
C HIS A 125 14.83 -13.42 -12.69
N GLY A 126 13.81 -12.90 -13.36
CA GLY A 126 12.72 -13.67 -13.96
C GLY A 126 11.35 -13.40 -13.33
N TYR A 127 10.36 -14.16 -13.78
CA TYR A 127 8.98 -14.07 -13.29
C TYR A 127 8.77 -14.94 -12.06
N PRO A 128 8.01 -14.50 -11.04
CA PRO A 128 7.62 -15.35 -9.93
C PRO A 128 6.74 -16.51 -10.42
N ARG A 129 6.70 -17.61 -9.65
CA ARG A 129 5.88 -18.78 -10.03
C ARG A 129 4.38 -18.52 -10.02
N GLN A 130 3.94 -17.60 -9.17
CA GLN A 130 2.54 -17.21 -9.04
C GLN A 130 2.37 -15.77 -9.53
N MET A 131 1.63 -15.62 -10.61
CA MET A 131 1.26 -14.34 -11.18
C MET A 131 -0.26 -14.27 -11.32
N GLN A 132 -0.80 -13.07 -11.41
CA GLN A 132 -2.25 -12.86 -11.51
C GLN A 132 -2.60 -12.26 -12.86
N MET A 133 -3.55 -12.86 -13.55
CA MET A 133 -4.16 -12.24 -14.73
C MET A 133 -5.11 -11.14 -14.23
N THR A 134 -4.74 -9.89 -14.51
CA THR A 134 -5.47 -8.70 -14.04
C THR A 134 -6.35 -8.10 -15.10
N PHE A 135 -6.12 -8.45 -16.37
CA PHE A 135 -6.88 -7.94 -17.50
C PHE A 135 -6.95 -8.99 -18.61
N ALA A 136 -8.13 -9.15 -19.19
CA ALA A 136 -8.35 -9.90 -20.40
C ALA A 136 -9.35 -9.18 -21.30
N TYR A 137 -9.01 -9.13 -22.56
CA TYR A 137 -9.82 -8.55 -23.64
C TYR A 137 -9.86 -9.51 -24.79
N GLU A 138 -11.06 -9.93 -25.21
CA GLU A 138 -11.26 -10.83 -26.34
C GLU A 138 -12.48 -10.39 -27.15
N ARG A 139 -12.39 -10.51 -28.46
CA ARG A 139 -13.51 -10.25 -29.37
C ARG A 139 -14.24 -8.93 -29.11
N ASP A 140 -13.45 -7.86 -28.96
CA ASP A 140 -13.93 -6.51 -28.71
C ASP A 140 -14.67 -6.33 -27.36
N GLN A 141 -14.47 -7.25 -26.42
CA GLN A 141 -15.05 -7.17 -25.08
C GLN A 141 -14.01 -7.44 -24.00
N ARG A 142 -14.09 -6.67 -22.91
CA ARG A 142 -13.35 -6.98 -21.70
C ARG A 142 -14.02 -8.17 -21.01
N LEU A 143 -13.22 -9.16 -20.64
CA LEU A 143 -13.67 -10.27 -19.81
C LEU A 143 -13.59 -9.88 -18.34
N ASP A 144 -14.66 -10.17 -17.60
CA ASP A 144 -14.66 -10.03 -16.15
C ASP A 144 -13.90 -11.21 -15.55
N LEU A 145 -12.74 -10.93 -14.96
CA LEU A 145 -11.88 -11.95 -14.37
C LEU A 145 -11.99 -11.86 -12.85
N ASP A 146 -12.54 -12.90 -12.26
CA ASP A 146 -12.16 -13.22 -10.89
C ASP A 146 -10.67 -13.59 -10.92
N ARG A 147 -9.81 -12.76 -10.30
CA ARG A 147 -8.34 -12.84 -10.24
C ARG A 147 -7.84 -14.27 -10.44
N GLN A 148 -7.56 -14.65 -11.69
CA GLN A 148 -7.05 -15.98 -12.00
C GLN A 148 -5.56 -16.03 -11.73
N GLU A 149 -5.14 -16.89 -10.82
CA GLU A 149 -3.75 -17.25 -10.68
C GLU A 149 -3.27 -17.95 -11.95
N VAL A 150 -2.16 -17.47 -12.49
CA VAL A 150 -1.51 -18.08 -13.66
C VAL A 150 -0.34 -18.88 -13.16
N ASP A 151 -0.42 -20.20 -13.28
CA ASP A 151 0.68 -21.10 -13.01
C ASP A 151 1.55 -21.23 -14.26
N GLY A 152 2.73 -20.63 -14.22
CA GLY A 152 3.65 -20.58 -15.36
C GLY A 152 3.66 -19.26 -16.11
N ILE A 153 4.38 -19.23 -17.25
CA ILE A 153 4.64 -18.00 -18.02
C ILE A 153 3.49 -17.62 -18.95
N PHE A 154 2.60 -18.55 -19.26
CA PHE A 154 1.45 -18.31 -20.13
C PHE A 154 0.17 -18.71 -19.42
N PRO A 155 -0.89 -17.89 -19.53
CA PRO A 155 -2.22 -18.35 -19.18
C PRO A 155 -2.53 -19.63 -19.97
N THR A 156 -3.18 -20.60 -19.34
CA THR A 156 -3.68 -21.80 -20.03
C THR A 156 -4.79 -21.38 -20.96
N PHE A 157 -4.43 -21.10 -22.21
CA PHE A 157 -5.41 -20.93 -23.28
C PHE A 157 -5.87 -22.31 -23.73
N ASP A 158 -7.16 -22.45 -24.07
CA ASP A 158 -7.61 -23.53 -24.93
C ASP A 158 -6.68 -23.57 -26.14
N TYR A 159 -6.11 -24.70 -26.43
CA TYR A 159 -5.06 -24.94 -27.39
C TYR A 159 -5.14 -24.04 -28.62
N PRO A 160 -4.06 -23.32 -28.98
CA PRO A 160 -4.09 -22.40 -30.11
C PRO A 160 -4.52 -23.14 -31.38
N LYS A 161 -5.52 -22.61 -32.05
CA LYS A 161 -5.93 -23.11 -33.35
C LYS A 161 -4.79 -22.84 -34.36
N PRO A 162 -4.57 -23.70 -35.34
CA PRO A 162 -3.57 -23.45 -36.37
C PRO A 162 -3.80 -22.06 -37.02
N GLY A 163 -2.69 -21.31 -37.18
CA GLY A 163 -2.73 -19.97 -37.81
C GLY A 163 -2.94 -18.81 -36.82
N GLN A 164 -2.85 -19.04 -35.50
CA GLN A 164 -2.84 -17.98 -34.49
C GLN A 164 -1.40 -17.57 -34.13
N ASP A 165 -1.19 -16.24 -34.05
CA ASP A 165 0.06 -15.62 -33.60
C ASP A 165 -0.11 -15.11 -32.17
N PHE A 166 0.73 -15.58 -31.24
CA PHE A 166 0.79 -15.11 -29.86
C PHE A 166 2.09 -14.39 -29.61
N ARG A 167 2.01 -13.22 -29.02
CA ARG A 167 3.18 -12.43 -28.65
C ARG A 167 3.14 -12.09 -27.17
N SER A 168 4.24 -12.42 -26.48
CA SER A 168 4.45 -12.03 -25.10
C SER A 168 5.45 -10.90 -25.02
N LEU A 169 5.11 -9.84 -24.31
CA LEU A 169 5.94 -8.65 -24.12
C LEU A 169 6.13 -8.41 -22.62
N PRO A 170 7.38 -8.31 -22.16
CA PRO A 170 7.65 -8.07 -20.75
C PRO A 170 7.24 -6.64 -20.36
N LEU A 171 6.75 -6.52 -19.13
CA LEU A 171 6.56 -5.25 -18.42
C LEU A 171 7.61 -5.15 -17.34
N HIS A 172 8.37 -4.06 -17.31
CA HIS A 172 9.41 -3.86 -16.33
C HIS A 172 9.59 -2.37 -15.99
N PHE A 173 9.98 -2.08 -14.74
CA PHE A 173 10.38 -0.76 -14.27
C PHE A 173 11.90 -0.75 -14.07
N GLY A 174 12.65 -0.18 -14.99
CA GLY A 174 14.10 -0.31 -14.98
C GLY A 174 14.51 -1.80 -15.05
N GLU A 175 15.14 -2.31 -14.01
CA GLU A 175 15.59 -3.72 -13.93
C GLU A 175 14.55 -4.67 -13.28
N ARG A 176 13.39 -4.16 -12.86
CA ARG A 176 12.34 -4.93 -12.17
C ARG A 176 11.32 -5.46 -13.14
N THR A 177 11.14 -6.76 -13.18
CA THR A 177 10.05 -7.40 -13.91
C THR A 177 8.76 -7.32 -13.10
N VAL A 178 7.71 -6.72 -13.67
CA VAL A 178 6.42 -6.54 -12.99
C VAL A 178 5.30 -7.37 -13.58
N GLY A 179 5.53 -7.92 -14.77
CA GLY A 179 4.55 -8.73 -15.47
C GLY A 179 4.83 -8.84 -16.95
N TYR A 180 3.82 -9.24 -17.69
CA TYR A 180 3.88 -9.32 -19.14
C TYR A 180 2.50 -9.14 -19.76
N VAL A 181 2.50 -8.74 -21.01
CA VAL A 181 1.31 -8.68 -21.87
C VAL A 181 1.38 -9.80 -22.91
N VAL A 182 0.29 -10.52 -23.08
CA VAL A 182 0.14 -11.48 -24.19
C VAL A 182 -0.91 -10.96 -25.15
N ILE A 183 -0.58 -10.88 -26.43
CA ILE A 183 -1.49 -10.41 -27.48
C ILE A 183 -1.61 -11.47 -28.54
N ARG A 184 -2.84 -11.68 -29.03
CA ARG A 184 -3.16 -12.63 -30.11
C ARG A 184 -3.51 -11.89 -31.39
N ASN A 185 -2.87 -12.31 -32.51
CA ASN A 185 -3.09 -11.80 -33.83
C ASN A 185 -2.97 -10.26 -33.96
N ALA A 186 -1.85 -9.73 -33.45
CA ALA A 186 -1.59 -8.29 -33.35
C ALA A 186 -0.78 -7.72 -34.54
N VAL A 187 -0.90 -8.26 -35.72
CA VAL A 187 -0.07 -7.89 -36.91
C VAL A 187 -0.15 -6.39 -37.21
N TYR A 188 -1.32 -5.77 -37.07
CA TYR A 188 -1.49 -4.33 -37.26
C TYR A 188 -0.69 -3.49 -36.30
N LEU A 189 -0.75 -3.82 -35.00
CA LEU A 189 -0.04 -3.11 -33.93
C LEU A 189 1.49 -3.16 -34.11
N MET A 190 1.99 -4.27 -34.67
CA MET A 190 3.43 -4.45 -34.91
C MET A 190 3.94 -3.64 -36.11
N LYS A 191 3.16 -3.52 -37.19
CA LYS A 191 3.60 -2.84 -38.42
C LYS A 191 3.91 -1.37 -38.21
N LYS A 192 3.27 -0.71 -37.23
CA LYS A 192 3.33 0.74 -37.01
C LYS A 192 3.97 1.13 -35.65
N GLN A 193 4.62 0.20 -34.97
CA GLN A 193 5.18 0.42 -33.63
C GLN A 193 4.14 0.82 -32.55
N TYR A 194 2.85 0.72 -32.87
CA TYR A 194 1.76 1.07 -31.95
C TYR A 194 1.82 0.25 -30.66
N LEU A 195 2.19 -1.01 -30.77
CA LEU A 195 2.37 -1.88 -29.61
C LEU A 195 3.42 -1.36 -28.64
N PHE A 196 4.53 -0.83 -29.15
CA PHE A 196 5.58 -0.23 -28.32
C PHE A 196 5.07 1.01 -27.58
N GLN A 197 4.26 1.84 -28.21
CA GLN A 197 3.67 3.03 -27.58
C GLN A 197 2.70 2.63 -26.46
N ILE A 198 1.81 1.66 -26.69
CA ILE A 198 0.92 1.12 -25.64
C ILE A 198 1.73 0.55 -24.48
N MET A 199 2.76 -0.25 -24.76
CA MET A 199 3.60 -0.86 -23.74
C MET A 199 4.33 0.20 -22.90
N ASN A 200 4.83 1.26 -23.53
CA ASN A 200 5.45 2.37 -22.81
C ASN A 200 4.45 3.13 -21.92
N ALA A 201 3.24 3.41 -22.44
CA ALA A 201 2.20 4.07 -21.67
C ALA A 201 1.76 3.24 -20.47
N LEU A 202 1.55 1.93 -20.65
CA LEU A 202 1.26 0.98 -19.58
C LEU A 202 2.36 0.97 -18.52
N THR A 203 3.61 0.80 -18.95
CA THR A 203 4.77 0.74 -18.04
C THR A 203 4.92 2.03 -17.23
N ARG A 204 4.86 3.21 -17.89
CA ARG A 204 4.96 4.50 -17.20
C ARG A 204 3.82 4.74 -16.21
N SER A 205 2.61 4.40 -16.59
CA SER A 205 1.44 4.58 -15.73
C SER A 205 1.49 3.66 -14.50
N MET A 206 1.90 2.41 -14.67
CA MET A 206 2.09 1.46 -13.56
C MET A 206 3.24 1.89 -12.64
N GLU A 207 4.36 2.36 -13.19
CA GLU A 207 5.47 2.88 -12.41
C GLU A 207 5.04 4.11 -11.59
N ASN A 208 4.22 4.99 -12.17
CA ASN A 208 3.67 6.13 -11.45
C ASN A 208 2.75 5.71 -10.31
N LEU A 209 1.87 4.73 -10.53
CA LEU A 209 1.00 4.19 -9.48
C LEU A 209 1.84 3.60 -8.33
N HIS A 210 2.83 2.78 -8.65
CA HIS A 210 3.74 2.20 -7.67
C HIS A 210 4.48 3.28 -6.85
N LYS A 211 4.97 4.33 -7.50
CA LYS A 211 5.61 5.47 -6.83
C LYS A 211 4.64 6.22 -5.92
N LYS A 212 3.37 6.42 -6.33
CA LYS A 212 2.32 7.01 -5.48
C LYS A 212 2.09 6.18 -4.22
N GLU A 213 1.96 4.86 -4.35
CA GLU A 213 1.76 3.95 -3.21
C GLU A 213 2.96 3.96 -2.26
N MET A 214 4.19 3.91 -2.81
CA MET A 214 5.42 4.02 -2.04
C MET A 214 5.50 5.34 -1.26
N LEU A 215 5.21 6.47 -1.90
CA LEU A 215 5.20 7.78 -1.25
C LEU A 215 4.13 7.86 -0.15
N ALA A 216 2.93 7.34 -0.39
CA ALA A 216 1.87 7.27 0.61
C ALA A 216 2.29 6.43 1.82
N TYR A 217 2.92 5.28 1.59
CA TYR A 217 3.50 4.44 2.63
C TYR A 217 4.58 5.17 3.44
N MET A 218 5.54 5.80 2.76
CA MET A 218 6.62 6.56 3.41
C MET A 218 6.09 7.73 4.23
N ASN A 219 5.11 8.47 3.72
CA ASN A 219 4.46 9.56 4.46
C ASN A 219 3.73 9.04 5.70
N LYS A 220 3.03 7.90 5.60
CA LYS A 220 2.39 7.27 6.74
C LYS A 220 3.42 6.84 7.79
N LYS A 221 4.53 6.26 7.35
CA LYS A 221 5.65 5.85 8.22
C LYS A 221 6.29 7.06 8.92
N LEU A 222 6.60 8.12 8.18
CA LEU A 222 7.12 9.36 8.75
C LEU A 222 6.14 9.95 9.77
N SER A 223 4.84 10.00 9.44
CA SER A 223 3.81 10.48 10.35
C SER A 223 3.73 9.61 11.61
N SER A 224 3.85 8.28 11.50
CA SER A 224 3.84 7.39 12.66
C SER A 224 5.05 7.62 13.57
N LEU A 225 6.24 7.79 13.02
CA LEU A 225 7.44 8.12 13.79
C LEU A 225 7.31 9.47 14.52
N TYR A 226 6.60 10.42 13.91
CA TYR A 226 6.40 11.74 14.49
C TYR A 226 5.40 11.76 15.65
N ILE A 227 4.41 10.85 15.66
CA ILE A 227 3.33 10.82 16.66
C ILE A 227 3.49 9.71 17.71
N MET A 228 4.52 8.87 17.62
CA MET A 228 4.77 7.78 18.55
C MET A 228 5.89 8.11 19.53
N ASP A 229 5.81 7.57 20.76
CA ASP A 229 6.89 7.57 21.75
C ASP A 229 7.81 6.36 21.51
N THR A 230 9.08 6.61 21.27
CA THR A 230 10.06 5.58 20.86
C THR A 230 10.36 4.55 21.96
N LEU A 231 10.20 4.90 23.23
CA LEU A 231 10.45 3.99 24.34
C LEU A 231 9.29 3.02 24.57
N THR A 232 8.06 3.51 24.46
CA THR A 232 6.87 2.76 24.89
C THR A 232 6.04 2.20 23.73
N GLY A 233 6.21 2.75 22.53
CA GLY A 233 5.35 2.43 21.38
C GLY A 233 3.93 2.98 21.50
N MET A 234 3.62 3.78 22.52
CA MET A 234 2.37 4.53 22.65
C MET A 234 2.41 5.81 21.79
N TYR A 235 1.28 6.49 21.64
CA TYR A 235 1.30 7.84 21.07
C TYR A 235 2.09 8.78 21.97
N ASN A 236 2.86 9.69 21.36
CA ASN A 236 3.51 10.77 22.08
C ASN A 236 2.54 11.94 22.30
N ARG A 237 3.01 13.03 22.90
CA ARG A 237 2.22 14.24 23.17
C ARG A 237 1.52 14.79 21.92
N MET A 238 2.18 14.77 20.76
CA MET A 238 1.61 15.23 19.51
C MET A 238 0.51 14.30 19.01
N GLY A 239 0.78 12.99 19.02
CA GLY A 239 -0.19 11.97 18.63
C GLY A 239 -1.45 12.00 19.50
N TYR A 240 -1.28 12.14 20.81
CA TYR A 240 -2.37 12.30 21.75
C TYR A 240 -3.24 13.54 21.42
N GLN A 241 -2.63 14.70 21.18
CA GLN A 241 -3.38 15.91 20.85
C GLN A 241 -4.19 15.73 19.58
N GLN A 242 -3.59 15.27 18.51
CA GLN A 242 -4.26 15.09 17.22
C GLN A 242 -5.38 14.05 17.27
N LEU A 243 -5.10 12.88 17.82
CA LEU A 243 -6.03 11.75 17.81
C LEU A 243 -7.09 11.88 18.90
N GLY A 244 -6.73 12.37 20.08
CA GLY A 244 -7.67 12.64 21.17
C GLY A 244 -8.69 13.72 20.81
N GLU A 245 -8.26 14.84 20.23
CA GLU A 245 -9.17 15.87 19.74
C GLU A 245 -10.07 15.38 18.61
N LYS A 246 -9.53 14.54 17.71
CA LYS A 246 -10.31 13.91 16.63
C LYS A 246 -11.38 12.98 17.22
N ALA A 247 -11.01 12.12 18.18
CA ALA A 247 -11.93 11.23 18.86
C ALA A 247 -13.02 12.03 19.61
N PHE A 248 -12.64 13.11 20.30
CA PHE A 248 -13.57 13.99 21.01
C PHE A 248 -14.59 14.65 20.07
N ARG A 249 -14.13 15.21 18.93
CA ARG A 249 -15.03 15.82 17.94
C ARG A 249 -16.02 14.82 17.34
N ILE A 250 -15.54 13.61 17.02
CA ILE A 250 -16.38 12.54 16.47
C ILE A 250 -17.41 12.07 17.50
N SER A 251 -17.00 11.82 18.75
CA SER A 251 -17.89 11.39 19.82
C SER A 251 -18.96 12.43 20.13
N ARG A 252 -18.57 13.70 20.23
CA ARG A 252 -19.50 14.83 20.44
C ARG A 252 -20.55 14.94 19.33
N ARG A 253 -20.13 14.81 18.06
CA ARG A 253 -21.06 14.84 16.92
C ARG A 253 -22.08 13.69 16.97
N ASN A 254 -21.66 12.53 17.50
CA ASN A 254 -22.49 11.34 17.58
C ASN A 254 -23.26 11.21 18.93
N GLY A 255 -23.23 12.23 19.78
CA GLY A 255 -23.84 12.20 21.11
C GLY A 255 -23.24 11.15 22.04
N ARG A 256 -21.99 10.71 21.78
CA ARG A 256 -21.31 9.70 22.59
C ARG A 256 -20.37 10.36 23.60
N ARG A 257 -20.18 9.68 24.74
CA ARG A 257 -19.24 10.09 25.77
C ARG A 257 -17.90 9.42 25.62
N LEU A 258 -16.81 10.10 25.98
CA LEU A 258 -15.48 9.52 26.12
C LEU A 258 -15.12 9.43 27.58
N LEU A 259 -14.33 8.40 27.88
CA LEU A 259 -13.61 8.26 29.14
C LEU A 259 -12.16 8.71 28.90
N ILE A 260 -11.72 9.67 29.71
CA ILE A 260 -10.35 10.20 29.70
C ILE A 260 -9.69 9.82 31.02
N LEU A 261 -8.55 9.14 30.94
CA LEU A 261 -7.69 8.87 32.09
C LEU A 261 -6.42 9.70 31.95
N PHE A 262 -6.03 10.39 33.00
CA PHE A 262 -4.69 10.94 33.17
C PHE A 262 -3.97 10.11 34.23
N VAL A 263 -2.76 9.65 33.91
CA VAL A 263 -2.04 8.64 34.69
C VAL A 263 -0.61 9.09 34.92
N ASP A 264 -0.13 8.91 36.16
CA ASP A 264 1.25 9.20 36.55
C ASP A 264 1.85 7.97 37.26
N LEU A 265 3.02 7.54 36.79
CA LEU A 265 3.75 6.43 37.39
C LEU A 265 4.41 6.89 38.70
N ASP A 266 3.94 6.35 39.82
CA ASP A 266 4.39 6.78 41.14
C ASP A 266 5.88 6.51 41.35
N ARG A 267 6.60 7.53 41.87
CA ARG A 267 7.99 7.41 42.34
C ARG A 267 9.05 7.11 41.28
N LEU A 268 8.83 7.45 40.02
CA LEU A 268 9.83 7.22 38.97
C LEU A 268 11.19 7.85 39.28
N LYS A 269 11.20 9.06 39.88
CA LYS A 269 12.44 9.71 40.29
C LYS A 269 13.21 8.87 41.34
N TYR A 270 12.52 8.32 42.35
CA TYR A 270 13.14 7.44 43.31
C TYR A 270 13.69 6.16 42.66
N ILE A 271 12.98 5.58 41.73
CA ILE A 271 13.44 4.40 40.98
C ILE A 271 14.73 4.73 40.25
N ASN A 272 14.75 5.83 39.52
CA ASN A 272 15.92 6.28 38.75
C ASN A 272 17.13 6.55 39.68
N ASP A 273 16.89 7.26 40.77
CA ASP A 273 17.95 7.67 41.70
C ASP A 273 18.53 6.46 42.48
N THR A 274 17.73 5.41 42.74
CA THR A 274 18.13 4.25 43.55
C THR A 274 18.63 3.07 42.72
N PHE A 275 17.98 2.80 41.56
CA PHE A 275 18.22 1.59 40.75
C PHE A 275 18.80 1.90 39.38
N GLY A 276 18.83 3.18 38.96
CA GLY A 276 19.33 3.62 37.68
C GLY A 276 18.23 3.81 36.63
N HIS A 277 18.57 4.52 35.56
CA HIS A 277 17.64 4.88 34.49
C HIS A 277 17.10 3.66 33.72
N GLU A 278 17.86 2.59 33.59
CA GLU A 278 17.39 1.36 32.93
C GLU A 278 16.15 0.76 33.63
N TYR A 279 16.15 0.75 34.97
CA TYR A 279 15.00 0.33 35.76
C TYR A 279 13.82 1.31 35.66
N GLY A 280 14.10 2.59 35.49
CA GLY A 280 13.08 3.59 35.21
C GLY A 280 12.41 3.36 33.85
N ASP A 281 13.20 3.08 32.84
CA ASP A 281 12.68 2.77 31.47
C ASP A 281 11.88 1.46 31.47
N MET A 282 12.33 0.44 32.23
CA MET A 282 11.54 -0.80 32.42
C MET A 282 10.20 -0.51 33.11
N ALA A 283 10.18 0.35 34.13
CA ALA A 283 8.96 0.75 34.81
C ALA A 283 7.99 1.52 33.91
N ILE A 284 8.50 2.44 33.09
CA ILE A 284 7.74 3.18 32.08
C ILE A 284 7.15 2.22 31.04
N CYS A 285 7.96 1.29 30.51
CA CYS A 285 7.48 0.28 29.56
C CYS A 285 6.44 -0.66 30.17
N ALA A 286 6.56 -1.02 31.45
CA ALA A 286 5.55 -1.82 32.14
C ALA A 286 4.22 -1.07 32.29
N ALA A 287 4.26 0.23 32.63
CA ALA A 287 3.08 1.09 32.69
C ALA A 287 2.40 1.21 31.33
N ALA A 288 3.17 1.43 30.28
CA ALA A 288 2.67 1.49 28.91
C ALA A 288 1.97 0.18 28.48
N ARG A 289 2.61 -0.97 28.71
CA ARG A 289 1.99 -2.28 28.43
C ARG A 289 0.70 -2.51 29.21
N ALA A 290 0.67 -2.17 30.49
CA ALA A 290 -0.55 -2.29 31.30
C ALA A 290 -1.70 -1.44 30.75
N LEU A 291 -1.43 -0.21 30.34
CA LEU A 291 -2.43 0.65 29.73
C LEU A 291 -2.91 0.12 28.38
N MET A 292 -1.99 -0.28 27.49
CA MET A 292 -2.34 -0.80 26.15
C MET A 292 -3.13 -2.12 26.23
N GLN A 293 -2.76 -3.04 27.09
CA GLN A 293 -3.45 -4.33 27.26
C GLN A 293 -4.87 -4.19 27.81
N CYS A 294 -5.12 -3.16 28.63
CA CYS A 294 -6.43 -2.92 29.21
C CYS A 294 -7.33 -2.05 28.36
N SER A 295 -6.77 -1.35 27.37
CA SER A 295 -7.47 -0.39 26.50
C SER A 295 -8.40 -1.08 25.51
N SER A 296 -9.45 -0.38 25.08
CA SER A 296 -10.30 -0.81 23.96
C SER A 296 -9.57 -0.64 22.62
N ARG A 297 -10.07 -1.31 21.58
CA ARG A 297 -9.46 -1.26 20.24
C ARG A 297 -9.45 0.14 19.61
N ASP A 298 -10.41 0.99 19.96
CA ASP A 298 -10.58 2.36 19.51
C ASP A 298 -9.91 3.41 20.43
N ALA A 299 -9.16 2.94 21.43
CA ALA A 299 -8.51 3.81 22.39
C ALA A 299 -7.30 4.56 21.81
N VAL A 300 -7.01 5.71 22.41
CA VAL A 300 -5.81 6.51 22.16
C VAL A 300 -4.94 6.49 23.42
N PRO A 301 -4.08 5.48 23.61
CA PRO A 301 -3.12 5.43 24.69
C PRO A 301 -1.89 6.26 24.33
N ALA A 302 -1.46 7.17 25.21
CA ALA A 302 -0.35 8.06 24.94
C ALA A 302 0.54 8.27 26.17
N ARG A 303 1.82 8.55 25.91
CA ARG A 303 2.78 9.06 26.90
C ARG A 303 3.03 10.54 26.59
N THR A 304 2.67 11.41 27.54
CA THR A 304 2.73 12.87 27.37
C THR A 304 3.98 13.51 27.93
N GLY A 305 4.65 12.83 28.83
CA GLY A 305 5.87 13.28 29.53
C GLY A 305 6.58 12.09 30.19
N GLY A 306 7.61 12.33 30.96
CA GLY A 306 8.47 11.30 31.61
C GLY A 306 7.71 10.13 32.21
N ASP A 307 6.89 10.38 33.24
CA ASP A 307 6.05 9.43 33.99
C ASP A 307 4.54 9.61 33.72
N GLU A 308 4.14 10.49 32.80
CA GLU A 308 2.76 10.87 32.56
C GLU A 308 2.21 10.17 31.30
N PHE A 309 1.00 9.62 31.44
CA PHE A 309 0.27 8.96 30.37
C PHE A 309 -1.17 9.47 30.30
N VAL A 310 -1.75 9.38 29.09
CA VAL A 310 -3.17 9.69 28.87
C VAL A 310 -3.79 8.53 28.11
N LEU A 311 -4.99 8.14 28.49
CA LEU A 311 -5.81 7.17 27.77
C LEU A 311 -7.16 7.81 27.46
N VAL A 312 -7.52 7.84 26.18
CA VAL A 312 -8.81 8.30 25.71
C VAL A 312 -9.53 7.16 25.02
N GLN A 313 -10.72 6.80 25.45
CA GLN A 313 -11.53 5.75 24.80
C GLN A 313 -13.03 6.01 24.96
N THR A 314 -13.84 5.26 24.24
CA THR A 314 -15.30 5.35 24.35
C THR A 314 -15.76 4.95 25.77
N TYR A 315 -16.55 5.82 26.40
CA TYR A 315 -17.20 5.54 27.69
C TYR A 315 -18.32 4.51 27.51
N GLN A 316 -18.40 3.53 28.38
CA GLN A 316 -19.44 2.51 28.42
C GLN A 316 -20.38 2.66 29.61
N SER A 317 -19.82 2.63 30.81
CA SER A 317 -20.52 2.85 32.08
C SER A 317 -19.54 3.19 33.19
N ASP A 318 -20.07 3.69 34.32
CA ASP A 318 -19.24 3.98 35.51
C ASP A 318 -18.63 2.71 36.10
N GLU A 319 -19.33 1.60 36.04
CA GLU A 319 -18.83 0.29 36.49
C GLU A 319 -17.66 -0.16 35.59
N ALA A 320 -17.83 -0.12 34.27
CA ALA A 320 -16.76 -0.46 33.30
C ALA A 320 -15.55 0.46 33.48
N SER A 321 -15.74 1.72 33.83
CA SER A 321 -14.65 2.67 34.07
C SER A 321 -13.87 2.33 35.36
N ARG A 322 -14.56 1.96 36.43
CA ARG A 322 -13.93 1.48 37.68
C ARG A 322 -13.18 0.18 37.45
N ASP A 323 -13.78 -0.77 36.76
CA ASP A 323 -13.16 -2.05 36.40
C ASP A 323 -11.92 -1.86 35.54
N LEU A 324 -11.94 -0.92 34.59
CA LEU A 324 -10.78 -0.58 33.80
C LEU A 324 -9.61 -0.13 34.68
N VAL A 325 -9.84 0.82 35.61
CA VAL A 325 -8.82 1.31 36.53
C VAL A 325 -8.25 0.17 37.38
N HIS A 326 -9.12 -0.72 37.90
CA HIS A 326 -8.68 -1.88 38.67
C HIS A 326 -7.85 -2.85 37.83
N ARG A 327 -8.26 -3.11 36.59
CA ARG A 327 -7.49 -3.97 35.67
C ARG A 327 -6.13 -3.38 35.37
N ILE A 328 -6.06 -2.08 35.04
CA ILE A 328 -4.78 -1.40 34.76
C ILE A 328 -3.82 -1.56 35.96
N ARG A 329 -4.26 -1.33 37.17
CA ARG A 329 -3.42 -1.46 38.39
C ARG A 329 -2.94 -2.90 38.59
N ARG A 330 -3.82 -3.88 38.44
CA ARG A 330 -3.46 -5.31 38.55
C ARG A 330 -2.47 -5.73 37.48
N THR A 331 -2.69 -5.29 36.25
CA THR A 331 -1.79 -5.60 35.12
C THR A 331 -0.43 -4.97 35.32
N LEU A 332 -0.35 -3.72 35.83
CA LEU A 332 0.90 -3.08 36.15
C LEU A 332 1.68 -3.86 37.25
N GLU A 333 1.00 -4.30 38.29
CA GLU A 333 1.62 -5.11 39.35
C GLU A 333 2.13 -6.45 38.78
N ALA A 334 1.35 -7.10 37.90
CA ALA A 334 1.74 -8.34 37.25
C ALA A 334 2.95 -8.15 36.31
N GLU A 335 2.98 -7.05 35.54
CA GLU A 335 4.11 -6.69 34.69
C GLU A 335 5.39 -6.47 35.49
N GLY A 336 5.32 -5.77 36.64
CA GLY A 336 6.46 -5.58 37.52
C GLY A 336 7.00 -6.90 38.09
N LYS A 337 6.11 -7.82 38.47
CA LYS A 337 6.49 -9.16 38.97
C LYS A 337 7.11 -10.01 37.86
N ALA A 338 6.54 -9.99 36.66
CA ALA A 338 7.03 -10.74 35.50
C ALA A 338 8.45 -10.32 35.11
N GLN A 339 8.75 -9.03 35.20
CA GLN A 339 10.09 -8.47 34.95
C GLN A 339 11.04 -8.59 36.14
N LYS A 340 10.58 -9.17 37.26
CA LYS A 340 11.37 -9.32 38.49
C LYS A 340 11.95 -8.01 39.01
N LEU A 341 11.16 -6.92 38.92
CA LEU A 341 11.59 -5.63 39.42
C LEU A 341 11.76 -5.66 40.94
N PRO A 342 12.83 -5.05 41.50
CA PRO A 342 13.11 -5.08 42.96
C PRO A 342 12.22 -4.13 43.78
N PHE A 343 11.23 -3.50 43.15
CA PHE A 343 10.29 -2.56 43.75
C PHE A 343 8.87 -2.76 43.18
N PRO A 344 7.84 -2.43 43.97
CA PRO A 344 6.47 -2.45 43.48
C PRO A 344 6.20 -1.27 42.54
N LEU A 345 5.49 -1.54 41.42
CA LEU A 345 4.99 -0.49 40.52
C LEU A 345 3.58 -0.08 40.97
N THR A 346 3.36 1.23 41.12
CA THR A 346 2.04 1.82 41.36
C THR A 346 1.87 3.06 40.49
N MET A 347 0.61 3.41 40.17
CA MET A 347 0.29 4.60 39.40
C MET A 347 -0.90 5.33 40.03
N SER A 348 -0.90 6.67 39.92
CA SER A 348 -2.02 7.53 40.29
C SER A 348 -2.84 7.83 39.06
N ILE A 349 -4.18 7.74 39.14
CA ILE A 349 -5.09 7.79 37.98
C ILE A 349 -6.24 8.73 38.30
N GLY A 350 -6.40 9.79 37.49
CA GLY A 350 -7.59 10.62 37.42
C GLY A 350 -8.47 10.23 36.27
N THR A 351 -9.78 10.17 36.48
CA THR A 351 -10.74 9.75 35.45
C THR A 351 -11.83 10.80 35.26
N VAL A 352 -12.13 11.14 34.02
CA VAL A 352 -13.21 12.07 33.65
C VAL A 352 -14.00 11.51 32.48
N VAL A 353 -15.33 11.70 32.53
CA VAL A 353 -16.24 11.36 31.44
C VAL A 353 -16.69 12.63 30.76
N THR A 354 -16.57 12.70 29.44
CA THR A 354 -17.00 13.86 28.66
C THR A 354 -18.52 13.93 28.54
N ASP A 355 -19.04 15.12 28.52
CA ASP A 355 -20.45 15.39 28.20
C ASP A 355 -20.56 16.01 26.81
N PRO A 356 -21.26 15.37 25.85
CA PRO A 356 -21.42 15.89 24.49
C PRO A 356 -22.10 17.26 24.43
N ASP A 357 -22.97 17.57 25.40
CA ASP A 357 -23.76 18.82 25.47
C ASP A 357 -23.03 19.95 26.20
N SER A 358 -21.88 19.66 26.81
CA SER A 358 -21.07 20.65 27.51
C SER A 358 -20.31 21.57 26.55
N ASN A 359 -20.05 22.82 27.00
CA ASN A 359 -19.21 23.77 26.27
C ASN A 359 -17.69 23.57 26.54
N LEU A 360 -17.32 22.59 27.34
CA LEU A 360 -15.91 22.30 27.64
C LEU A 360 -15.17 21.79 26.40
N THR A 361 -13.92 22.17 26.30
CA THR A 361 -13.00 21.69 25.27
C THR A 361 -12.37 20.35 25.70
N PHE A 362 -11.76 19.65 24.76
CA PHE A 362 -10.97 18.44 25.07
C PHE A 362 -9.88 18.72 26.10
N ALA A 363 -9.19 19.85 25.96
CA ALA A 363 -8.15 20.28 26.90
C ALA A 363 -8.67 20.53 28.32
N ASP A 364 -9.90 21.05 28.47
CA ASP A 364 -10.52 21.27 29.79
C ASP A 364 -10.79 19.93 30.50
N TYR A 365 -11.30 18.93 29.78
CA TYR A 365 -11.50 17.58 30.34
C TYR A 365 -10.20 16.90 30.74
N VAL A 366 -9.16 17.04 29.94
CA VAL A 366 -7.84 16.50 30.27
C VAL A 366 -7.28 17.17 31.51
N LYS A 367 -7.40 18.49 31.65
CA LYS A 367 -6.99 19.24 32.83
C LYS A 367 -7.76 18.81 34.08
N GLN A 368 -9.06 18.51 33.97
CA GLN A 368 -9.83 17.95 35.08
C GLN A 368 -9.32 16.55 35.48
N ALA A 369 -9.02 15.69 34.51
CA ALA A 369 -8.45 14.38 34.78
C ALA A 369 -7.08 14.47 35.46
N ASP A 370 -6.22 15.38 35.02
CA ASP A 370 -4.93 15.69 35.66
C ASP A 370 -5.10 16.13 37.11
N SER A 371 -6.04 17.04 37.39
CA SER A 371 -6.33 17.51 38.77
C SER A 371 -6.74 16.35 39.69
N LEU A 372 -7.60 15.44 39.21
CA LEU A 372 -8.04 14.27 39.97
C LEU A 372 -6.90 13.27 40.22
N MET A 373 -6.03 13.08 39.24
CA MET A 373 -4.82 12.26 39.36
C MET A 373 -3.89 12.85 40.42
N TYR A 374 -3.70 14.17 40.42
CA TYR A 374 -2.86 14.83 41.41
C TYR A 374 -3.42 14.71 42.82
N GLU A 375 -4.73 14.82 43.03
CA GLU A 375 -5.40 14.60 44.32
C GLU A 375 -5.13 13.17 44.85
N GLU A 376 -5.28 12.15 43.98
CA GLU A 376 -4.94 10.76 44.36
C GLU A 376 -3.45 10.62 44.76
N LYS A 377 -2.56 11.26 43.97
CA LYS A 377 -1.12 11.25 44.25
C LYS A 377 -0.78 11.85 45.63
N VAL A 378 -1.46 12.95 45.98
CA VAL A 378 -1.29 13.60 47.32
C VAL A 378 -1.81 12.69 48.43
N GLN A 379 -2.99 12.10 48.29
CA GLN A 379 -3.57 11.17 49.28
C GLN A 379 -2.65 9.97 49.51
N LYS A 380 -2.12 9.38 48.49
CA LYS A 380 -1.15 8.26 48.60
C LYS A 380 0.14 8.66 49.30
N ARG A 381 0.62 9.89 49.07
CA ARG A 381 1.81 10.40 49.79
C ARG A 381 1.51 10.62 51.29
N ALA A 382 0.34 11.10 51.63
CA ALA A 382 -0.07 11.30 53.02
C ALA A 382 -0.27 9.98 53.78
N ALA A 383 -0.83 8.95 53.12
CA ALA A 383 -1.05 7.62 53.73
C ALA A 383 0.26 6.81 53.98
N ARG A 384 1.39 7.25 53.41
CA ARG A 384 2.71 6.61 53.56
C ARG A 384 3.61 7.28 54.60
N LYS A 385 3.22 8.44 55.13
CA LYS A 385 3.83 9.11 56.29
C LYS A 385 3.26 8.54 57.58
#